data_215d3569bdeecb22df5d2e9489d32a92
#
_entry.id   215d3569bdeecb22df5d2e9489d32a92
#
_cell.length_a   1.000
_cell.length_b   1.000
_cell.length_c   1.000
_cell.angle_alpha   90.00
_cell.angle_beta   90.00
_cell.angle_gamma   90.00
#
_symmetry.space_group_name_H-M   'P 1'
#
loop_
_entity.id
_entity.type
_entity.pdbx_description
1 polymer ?
#
loop_
_entity_poly.entity_id
_entity_poly.type
_entity_poly.pdbx_seq_one_letter_code
_entity_poly.pdbx_strand_id
1 'polypeptide(L)'
;MALAFIEHASPNFDVRKSAIDMLVVHYTGMKTATESLARLMDGAIENRVSAHYLIDEDGRIHRLVQEEDRAWHAGVSYWAGVRDINSCSIGIELQNP
;
A
#
# COMPACT_ATOMS: atom_id res chain seq x y z
N MET A 1 9.78 4.77 -21.47
CA MET A 1 9.88 5.79 -20.41
C MET A 1 9.96 5.13 -19.05
N ALA A 2 10.93 5.50 -18.24
CA ALA A 2 11.03 4.99 -16.88
C ALA A 2 10.18 5.82 -15.93
N LEU A 3 9.47 5.14 -15.00
CA LEU A 3 8.75 5.83 -13.93
C LEU A 3 9.75 6.28 -12.86
N ALA A 4 9.53 7.47 -12.32
CA ALA A 4 10.30 7.98 -11.19
C ALA A 4 9.52 7.74 -9.90
N PHE A 5 10.19 7.18 -8.89
CA PHE A 5 9.58 6.91 -7.58
C PHE A 5 10.21 7.78 -6.51
N ILE A 6 9.38 8.26 -5.59
CA ILE A 6 9.83 8.93 -4.37
C ILE A 6 9.81 7.89 -3.26
N GLU A 7 10.97 7.56 -2.69
CA GLU A 7 11.08 6.51 -1.69
C GLU A 7 10.68 6.98 -0.30
N HIS A 8 9.77 6.24 0.33
CA HIS A 8 9.31 6.46 1.70
C HIS A 8 9.16 5.11 2.37
N ALA A 9 10.21 4.58 2.96
CA ALA A 9 10.17 3.24 3.54
C ALA A 9 9.18 3.15 4.70
N SER A 10 8.14 2.32 4.54
CA SER A 10 7.21 1.98 5.61
C SER A 10 7.72 0.73 6.35
N PRO A 11 7.65 0.69 7.69
CA PRO A 11 7.99 -0.52 8.44
C PRO A 11 6.87 -1.56 8.45
N ASN A 12 5.71 -1.25 7.86
CA ASN A 12 4.51 -2.05 7.98
C ASN A 12 4.42 -3.08 6.85
N PHE A 13 5.27 -4.10 6.91
CA PHE A 13 5.28 -5.18 5.92
C PHE A 13 5.82 -6.47 6.54
N ASP A 14 5.56 -7.58 5.87
CA ASP A 14 6.14 -8.87 6.22
C ASP A 14 6.33 -9.73 4.94
N VAL A 15 6.53 -11.02 5.10
CA VAL A 15 6.83 -11.92 3.99
C VAL A 15 5.55 -12.34 3.29
N ARG A 16 5.55 -12.29 1.94
CA ARG A 16 4.45 -12.83 1.14
C ARG A 16 4.36 -14.34 1.31
N LYS A 17 3.13 -14.84 1.29
CA LYS A 17 2.84 -16.27 1.41
C LYS A 17 2.36 -16.88 0.09
N SER A 18 2.19 -16.06 -0.94
CA SER A 18 1.75 -16.51 -2.26
C SER A 18 2.26 -15.59 -3.35
N ALA A 19 2.15 -16.04 -4.61
CA ALA A 19 2.54 -15.25 -5.76
C ALA A 19 1.58 -14.07 -5.98
N ILE A 20 2.09 -13.00 -6.57
CA ILE A 20 1.30 -11.82 -6.92
C ILE A 20 0.44 -12.15 -8.15
N ASP A 21 -0.87 -11.99 -8.04
CA ASP A 21 -1.79 -12.21 -9.13
C ASP A 21 -2.89 -11.16 -9.25
N MET A 22 -2.85 -10.09 -8.43
CA MET A 22 -3.84 -9.02 -8.51
C MET A 22 -3.28 -7.66 -8.10
N LEU A 23 -3.94 -6.62 -8.56
CA LEU A 23 -3.76 -5.25 -8.10
C LEU A 23 -5.02 -4.83 -7.34
N VAL A 24 -4.84 -4.18 -6.20
CA VAL A 24 -5.95 -3.61 -5.43
C VAL A 24 -5.73 -2.12 -5.33
N VAL A 25 -6.71 -1.35 -5.81
CA VAL A 25 -6.65 0.10 -5.81
C VAL A 25 -7.61 0.64 -4.75
N HIS A 26 -7.08 1.46 -3.86
CA HIS A 26 -7.84 2.15 -2.81
C HIS A 26 -7.76 3.65 -3.03
N TYR A 27 -8.64 4.41 -2.41
CA TYR A 27 -8.44 5.85 -2.22
C TYR A 27 -8.20 6.09 -0.72
N THR A 28 -7.41 7.13 -0.41
CA THR A 28 -6.94 7.32 0.97
C THR A 28 -8.03 7.79 1.94
N GLY A 29 -8.99 8.59 1.46
CA GLY A 29 -9.97 9.20 2.32
C GLY A 29 -9.38 10.23 3.28
N MET A 30 -8.14 10.67 3.04
CA MET A 30 -7.44 11.67 3.85
C MET A 30 -7.23 12.93 3.03
N LYS A 31 -7.14 14.07 3.71
CA LYS A 31 -7.13 15.39 3.04
C LYS A 31 -5.88 15.64 2.23
N THR A 32 -4.72 15.16 2.67
CA THR A 32 -3.44 15.45 2.02
C THR A 32 -2.59 14.20 1.90
N ALA A 33 -1.67 14.21 0.92
CA ALA A 33 -0.69 13.13 0.76
C ALA A 33 0.23 13.03 1.98
N THR A 34 0.55 14.15 2.62
CA THR A 34 1.37 14.16 3.84
C THR A 34 0.71 13.35 4.96
N GLU A 35 -0.59 13.55 5.18
CA GLU A 35 -1.35 12.78 6.18
C GLU A 35 -1.41 11.29 5.79
N SER A 36 -1.65 11.00 4.52
CA SER A 36 -1.72 9.63 4.03
C SER A 36 -0.38 8.91 4.19
N LEU A 37 0.73 9.56 3.83
CA LEU A 37 2.08 8.98 4.01
C LEU A 37 2.36 8.72 5.48
N ALA A 38 2.03 9.66 6.36
CA ALA A 38 2.22 9.49 7.80
C ALA A 38 1.48 8.25 8.32
N ARG A 39 0.24 8.05 7.90
CA ARG A 39 -0.58 6.89 8.29
C ARG A 39 0.00 5.57 7.79
N LEU A 40 0.42 5.54 6.53
CA LEU A 40 0.95 4.34 5.89
C LEU A 40 2.37 3.97 6.38
N MET A 41 3.05 4.90 7.03
CA MET A 41 4.41 4.71 7.55
C MET A 41 4.46 4.58 9.08
N ASP A 42 3.33 4.75 9.77
CA ASP A 42 3.30 4.76 11.23
C ASP A 42 3.42 3.33 11.79
N GLY A 43 4.59 3.01 12.34
CA GLY A 43 4.87 1.73 12.95
C GLY A 43 4.59 1.68 14.46
N ALA A 44 4.09 2.77 15.06
CA ALA A 44 3.88 2.89 16.50
C ALA A 44 2.43 2.73 16.93
N ILE A 45 1.48 2.76 16.00
CA ILE A 45 0.05 2.67 16.32
C ILE A 45 -0.43 1.21 16.29
N GLU A 46 -1.58 0.96 16.93
CA GLU A 46 -2.12 -0.38 17.07
C GLU A 46 -2.57 -0.98 15.73
N ASN A 47 -3.32 -0.23 14.94
CA ASN A 47 -3.85 -0.69 13.65
C ASN A 47 -2.95 -0.24 12.50
N ARG A 48 -1.78 -0.86 12.39
CA ARG A 48 -0.79 -0.53 11.37
C ARG A 48 -1.29 -0.95 9.99
N VAL A 49 -1.11 -0.05 9.03
CA VAL A 49 -1.45 -0.29 7.61
C VAL A 49 -0.30 0.17 6.72
N SER A 50 -0.30 -0.31 5.49
CA SER A 50 0.64 0.16 4.47
C SER A 50 0.08 -0.12 3.08
N ALA A 51 0.82 0.31 2.07
CA ALA A 51 0.57 -0.01 0.68
C ALA A 51 1.93 -0.05 -0.03
N HIS A 52 1.99 -0.62 -1.20
CA HIS A 52 3.22 -0.61 -1.99
C HIS A 52 3.47 0.78 -2.54
N TYR A 53 2.41 1.44 -3.04
CA TYR A 53 2.51 2.75 -3.67
C TYR A 53 1.40 3.67 -3.19
N LEU A 54 1.73 4.96 -3.10
CA LEU A 54 0.75 6.04 -3.00
C LEU A 54 0.96 6.96 -4.20
N ILE A 55 -0.09 7.16 -4.98
CA ILE A 55 -0.07 8.10 -6.11
C ILE A 55 -0.73 9.39 -5.64
N ASP A 56 0.06 10.47 -5.66
CA ASP A 56 -0.38 11.80 -5.26
C ASP A 56 -1.31 12.42 -6.30
N GLU A 57 -2.00 13.49 -5.93
CA GLU A 57 -2.95 14.18 -6.82
C GLU A 57 -2.27 14.78 -8.06
N ASP A 58 -0.98 15.07 -7.99
CA ASP A 58 -0.19 15.58 -9.12
C ASP A 58 0.47 14.47 -9.95
N GLY A 59 0.21 13.21 -9.64
CA GLY A 59 0.75 12.06 -10.36
C GLY A 59 2.08 11.56 -9.85
N ARG A 60 2.67 12.16 -8.81
CA ARG A 60 3.90 11.63 -8.21
C ARG A 60 3.64 10.30 -7.53
N ILE A 61 4.58 9.36 -7.69
CA ILE A 61 4.45 8.01 -7.17
C ILE A 61 5.40 7.84 -5.98
N HIS A 62 4.82 7.62 -4.81
CA HIS A 62 5.56 7.33 -3.59
C HIS A 62 5.62 5.82 -3.39
N ARG A 63 6.81 5.25 -3.20
CA ARG A 63 6.97 3.81 -2.92
C ARG A 63 7.24 3.63 -1.43
N LEU A 64 6.41 2.82 -0.79
CA LEU A 64 6.48 2.60 0.65
C LEU A 64 6.94 1.19 1.01
N VAL A 65 6.49 0.20 0.27
CA VAL A 65 6.86 -1.21 0.46
C VAL A 65 7.30 -1.77 -0.89
N GLN A 66 8.34 -2.58 -0.90
CA GLN A 66 8.80 -3.24 -2.13
C GLN A 66 7.76 -4.28 -2.57
N GLU A 67 7.61 -4.48 -3.89
CA GLU A 67 6.59 -5.40 -4.41
C GLU A 67 6.79 -6.84 -3.96
N GLU A 68 8.02 -7.26 -3.73
CA GLU A 68 8.32 -8.60 -3.21
C GLU A 68 7.85 -8.81 -1.77
N ASP A 69 7.59 -7.75 -1.02
CA ASP A 69 7.12 -7.82 0.35
C ASP A 69 5.60 -7.69 0.42
N ARG A 70 5.02 -8.17 1.51
CA ARG A 70 3.59 -8.15 1.77
C ARG A 70 3.23 -6.87 2.51
N ALA A 71 2.60 -5.90 1.82
CA ALA A 71 2.05 -4.70 2.45
C ALA A 71 0.70 -5.03 3.09
N TRP A 72 0.27 -4.21 4.04
CA TRP A 72 -0.94 -4.42 4.83
C TRP A 72 -2.02 -3.40 4.42
N HIS A 73 -2.70 -3.67 3.30
CA HIS A 73 -3.63 -2.71 2.70
C HIS A 73 -5.09 -3.21 2.60
N ALA A 74 -5.30 -4.53 2.67
CA ALA A 74 -6.62 -5.11 2.42
C ALA A 74 -7.34 -5.57 3.70
N GLY A 75 -6.65 -5.57 4.85
CA GLY A 75 -7.21 -6.05 6.09
C GLY A 75 -7.60 -7.54 6.01
N VAL A 76 -8.57 -7.94 6.81
CA VAL A 76 -9.17 -9.27 6.72
C VAL A 76 -10.15 -9.23 5.56
N SER A 77 -9.84 -9.98 4.48
CA SER A 77 -10.59 -9.89 3.23
C SER A 77 -10.72 -11.25 2.55
N TYR A 78 -11.65 -11.30 1.60
CA TYR A 78 -11.92 -12.52 0.84
C TYR A 78 -12.25 -12.13 -0.61
N TRP A 79 -11.60 -12.78 -1.56
CA TRP A 79 -11.87 -12.59 -2.98
C TRP A 79 -11.53 -13.85 -3.76
N ALA A 80 -12.49 -14.32 -4.58
CA ALA A 80 -12.29 -15.48 -5.47
C ALA A 80 -11.69 -16.70 -4.77
N GLY A 81 -12.13 -17.01 -3.55
CA GLY A 81 -11.62 -18.13 -2.75
C GLY A 81 -10.35 -17.83 -1.97
N VAL A 82 -9.80 -16.62 -2.06
CA VAL A 82 -8.58 -16.22 -1.37
C VAL A 82 -8.91 -15.33 -0.18
N ARG A 83 -8.37 -15.65 1.00
CA ARG A 83 -8.60 -14.88 2.23
C ARG A 83 -7.47 -13.91 2.56
N ASP A 84 -6.24 -14.22 2.20
CA ASP A 84 -5.07 -13.38 2.46
C ASP A 84 -4.73 -12.58 1.20
N ILE A 85 -5.55 -11.57 0.91
CA ILE A 85 -5.39 -10.72 -0.28
C ILE A 85 -4.05 -9.97 -0.24
N ASN A 86 -3.58 -9.56 0.95
CA ASN A 86 -2.28 -8.88 1.07
C ASN A 86 -1.13 -9.71 0.48
N SER A 87 -1.15 -11.04 0.65
CA SER A 87 -0.08 -11.90 0.16
C SER A 87 -0.02 -12.02 -1.36
N CYS A 88 -1.15 -11.89 -2.07
CA CYS A 88 -1.22 -12.11 -3.51
C CYS A 88 -1.45 -10.83 -4.32
N SER A 89 -1.37 -9.65 -3.70
CA SER A 89 -1.68 -8.39 -4.37
C SER A 89 -0.62 -7.32 -4.20
N ILE A 90 -0.66 -6.36 -5.13
CA ILE A 90 0.03 -5.08 -4.98
C ILE A 90 -1.05 -4.07 -4.60
N GLY A 91 -0.87 -3.38 -3.47
CA GLY A 91 -1.79 -2.35 -2.99
C GLY A 91 -1.34 -0.96 -3.46
N ILE A 92 -2.24 -0.26 -4.13
CA ILE A 92 -1.99 1.10 -4.62
C ILE A 92 -3.04 2.01 -4.01
N GLU A 93 -2.58 3.04 -3.30
CA GLU A 93 -3.43 4.09 -2.76
C GLU A 93 -3.44 5.30 -3.69
N LEU A 94 -4.61 5.79 -4.02
CA LEU A 94 -4.77 7.06 -4.74
C LEU A 94 -5.12 8.14 -3.73
N GLN A 95 -4.34 9.24 -3.72
CA GLN A 95 -4.62 10.35 -2.82
C GLN A 95 -5.93 11.02 -3.24
N ASN A 96 -6.95 10.89 -2.37
CA ASN A 96 -8.29 11.44 -2.59
C ASN A 96 -8.99 11.57 -1.24
N PRO A 97 -9.43 12.78 -0.87
CA PRO A 97 -10.11 13.01 0.40
C PRO A 97 -11.40 12.21 0.58
#